data_9aed7bf852de76105c9f9fe5068fe987
#
_entry.id   9aed7bf852de76105c9f9fe5068fe987
#
_cell.length_a   1.000
_cell.length_b   1.000
_cell.length_c   1.000
_cell.angle_alpha   90.00
_cell.angle_beta   90.00
_cell.angle_gamma   90.00
#
_symmetry.space_group_name_H-M   'P 1'
#
loop_
_entity.id
_entity.type
_entity.pdbx_description
1 polymer ?
#
loop_
_entity_poly.entity_id
_entity_poly.type
_entity_poly.pdbx_seq_one_letter_code
_entity_poly.pdbx_strand_id
1 'polypeptide(L)'
;MSSRQLIGGMVVSLFVLGGASAAAPADTVAARYGPGRAVYEKWCAACHDPGIIHPGTHALMTKYPNGGRASGAITAWTDLPASYVAFMVRHGMSVMPPFRKTEISNTDLSALAAYLSRNTPAD
;
A
#
# COMPACT_ATOMS: atom_id res chain seq x y z
N MET A 1 32.48 -72.84 2.75
CA MET A 1 32.08 -72.15 1.52
C MET A 1 31.23 -70.97 1.96
N SER A 2 31.71 -69.78 1.74
CA SER A 2 31.28 -68.54 2.37
C SER A 2 30.34 -67.77 1.41
N SER A 3 29.09 -67.49 1.82
CA SER A 3 28.19 -66.65 1.05
C SER A 3 28.06 -65.31 1.76
N ARG A 4 28.71 -64.28 1.19
CA ARG A 4 28.59 -62.90 1.64
C ARG A 4 27.32 -62.28 0.99
N GLN A 5 26.33 -61.93 1.77
CA GLN A 5 25.22 -61.14 1.34
C GLN A 5 25.57 -59.64 1.45
N LEU A 6 25.50 -58.93 0.32
CA LEU A 6 25.65 -57.50 0.23
C LEU A 6 24.25 -56.86 0.45
N ILE A 7 24.13 -56.15 1.56
CA ILE A 7 22.93 -55.35 1.86
C ILE A 7 23.14 -53.97 1.19
N GLY A 8 22.46 -53.77 0.09
CA GLY A 8 22.42 -52.47 -0.60
C GLY A 8 21.52 -51.49 0.20
N GLY A 9 22.14 -50.50 0.82
CA GLY A 9 21.45 -49.41 1.48
C GLY A 9 20.87 -48.43 0.44
N MET A 10 19.57 -48.34 0.40
CA MET A 10 18.83 -47.38 -0.43
C MET A 10 18.77 -46.05 0.33
N VAL A 11 19.55 -45.08 -0.08
CA VAL A 11 19.53 -43.73 0.44
C VAL A 11 18.36 -42.99 -0.21
N VAL A 12 17.31 -42.80 0.54
CA VAL A 12 16.17 -41.95 0.14
C VAL A 12 16.54 -40.50 0.45
N SER A 13 16.96 -39.75 -0.59
CA SER A 13 17.17 -38.31 -0.47
C SER A 13 15.84 -37.59 -0.44
N LEU A 14 15.42 -37.09 0.74
CA LEU A 14 14.29 -36.19 0.88
C LEU A 14 14.71 -34.81 0.36
N PHE A 15 14.23 -34.44 -0.83
CA PHE A 15 14.29 -33.07 -1.32
C PHE A 15 13.21 -32.25 -0.59
N VAL A 16 13.63 -31.47 0.41
CA VAL A 16 12.78 -30.42 1.00
C VAL A 16 12.74 -29.25 0.02
N LEU A 17 11.65 -29.12 -0.73
CA LEU A 17 11.36 -27.90 -1.49
C LEU A 17 11.02 -26.78 -0.48
N GLY A 18 12.04 -26.05 -0.05
CA GLY A 18 11.86 -24.80 0.66
C GLY A 18 11.30 -23.76 -0.30
N GLY A 19 9.98 -23.50 -0.20
CA GLY A 19 9.35 -22.39 -0.90
C GLY A 19 9.90 -21.07 -0.38
N ALA A 20 10.89 -20.49 -1.04
CA ALA A 20 11.31 -19.12 -0.80
C ALA A 20 10.19 -18.19 -1.27
N SER A 21 9.44 -17.64 -0.32
CA SER A 21 8.55 -16.50 -0.57
C SER A 21 9.45 -15.31 -0.92
N ALA A 22 9.67 -15.09 -2.21
CA ALA A 22 10.43 -13.94 -2.68
C ALA A 22 9.60 -12.68 -2.44
N ALA A 23 9.95 -11.89 -1.43
CA ALA A 23 9.50 -10.52 -1.31
C ALA A 23 9.90 -9.77 -2.59
N ALA A 24 8.95 -9.09 -3.23
CA ALA A 24 9.25 -8.30 -4.42
C ALA A 24 10.36 -7.28 -4.10
N PRO A 25 11.37 -7.12 -4.96
CA PRO A 25 12.48 -6.20 -4.70
C PRO A 25 11.93 -4.77 -4.51
N ALA A 26 12.56 -4.01 -3.61
CA ALA A 26 12.14 -2.63 -3.25
C ALA A 26 12.01 -1.70 -4.48
N ASP A 27 12.82 -1.92 -5.50
CA ASP A 27 12.79 -1.17 -6.76
C ASP A 27 11.45 -1.33 -7.52
N THR A 28 10.81 -2.51 -7.45
CA THR A 28 9.52 -2.74 -8.10
C THR A 28 8.36 -2.05 -7.37
N VAL A 29 8.44 -1.93 -6.04
CA VAL A 29 7.46 -1.19 -5.22
C VAL A 29 7.59 0.31 -5.49
N ALA A 30 8.81 0.84 -5.54
CA ALA A 30 9.06 2.25 -5.88
C ALA A 30 8.57 2.57 -7.30
N ALA A 31 8.86 1.70 -8.29
CA ALA A 31 8.40 1.87 -9.67
C ALA A 31 6.86 1.85 -9.76
N ARG A 32 6.21 0.96 -9.01
CA ARG A 32 4.75 0.80 -9.02
C ARG A 32 4.01 1.99 -8.43
N TYR A 33 4.49 2.53 -7.31
CA TYR A 33 3.80 3.57 -6.56
C TYR A 33 4.42 4.97 -6.69
N GLY A 34 5.57 5.09 -7.31
CA GLY A 34 6.29 6.35 -7.51
C GLY A 34 5.44 7.45 -8.15
N PRO A 35 4.74 7.18 -9.27
CA PRO A 35 3.87 8.17 -9.89
C PRO A 35 2.75 8.67 -8.95
N GLY A 36 2.08 7.76 -8.25
CA GLY A 36 1.03 8.11 -7.29
C GLY A 36 1.55 8.87 -6.08
N ARG A 37 2.74 8.51 -5.61
CA ARG A 37 3.44 9.24 -4.55
C ARG A 37 3.76 10.68 -4.98
N ALA A 38 4.24 10.89 -6.19
CA ALA A 38 4.53 12.23 -6.72
C ALA A 38 3.26 13.11 -6.79
N VAL A 39 2.13 12.53 -7.19
CA VAL A 39 0.83 13.22 -7.16
C VAL A 39 0.43 13.59 -5.73
N TYR A 40 0.60 12.66 -4.78
CA TYR A 40 0.34 12.91 -3.37
C TYR A 40 1.18 14.06 -2.82
N GLU A 41 2.48 14.00 -3.03
CA GLU A 41 3.43 15.04 -2.55
C GLU A 41 3.07 16.42 -3.10
N LYS A 42 2.65 16.49 -4.36
CA LYS A 42 2.29 17.76 -5.02
C LYS A 42 0.96 18.35 -4.54
N TRP A 43 -0.06 17.52 -4.33
CA TRP A 43 -1.44 17.99 -4.18
C TRP A 43 -2.06 17.73 -2.80
N CYS A 44 -1.54 16.76 -2.06
CA CYS A 44 -2.20 16.25 -0.85
C CYS A 44 -1.35 16.48 0.41
N ALA A 45 -0.02 16.36 0.30
CA ALA A 45 0.91 16.34 1.43
C ALA A 45 0.78 17.59 2.32
N ALA A 46 0.62 18.77 1.74
CA ALA A 46 0.47 20.01 2.50
C ALA A 46 -0.63 19.94 3.58
N CYS A 47 -1.70 19.19 3.31
CA CYS A 47 -2.81 19.00 4.24
C CYS A 47 -2.84 17.64 4.92
N HIS A 48 -2.23 16.61 4.32
CA HIS A 48 -2.42 15.21 4.74
C HIS A 48 -1.15 14.47 5.16
N ASP A 49 0.02 15.12 5.16
CA ASP A 49 1.23 14.50 5.72
C ASP A 49 1.06 14.24 7.23
N PRO A 50 1.82 13.29 7.79
CA PRO A 50 1.78 12.99 9.21
C PRO A 50 2.10 14.21 10.08
N GLY A 51 1.31 14.42 11.10
CA GLY A 51 1.51 15.46 12.10
C GLY A 51 0.37 16.48 12.20
N ILE A 52 0.19 17.01 13.39
CA ILE A 52 -0.92 17.91 13.74
C ILE A 52 -0.85 19.29 13.04
N ILE A 53 0.30 19.63 12.47
CA ILE A 53 0.48 20.87 11.71
C ILE A 53 -0.22 20.83 10.34
N HIS A 54 -0.56 19.63 9.87
CA HIS A 54 -1.26 19.44 8.61
C HIS A 54 -2.78 19.45 8.86
N PRO A 55 -3.52 20.44 8.34
CA PRO A 55 -4.91 20.66 8.75
C PRO A 55 -5.85 19.49 8.40
N GLY A 56 -5.62 18.82 7.29
CA GLY A 56 -6.40 17.63 6.92
C GLY A 56 -6.15 16.45 7.86
N THR A 57 -4.87 16.19 8.19
CA THR A 57 -4.49 15.16 9.16
C THR A 57 -5.07 15.46 10.54
N HIS A 58 -4.97 16.70 11.02
CA HIS A 58 -5.55 17.12 12.30
C HIS A 58 -7.07 16.93 12.34
N ALA A 59 -7.77 17.33 11.27
CA ALA A 59 -9.22 17.12 11.17
C ALA A 59 -9.61 15.63 11.20
N LEU A 60 -8.83 14.77 10.53
CA LEU A 60 -9.05 13.33 10.54
C LEU A 60 -8.76 12.69 11.90
N MET A 61 -7.72 13.12 12.60
CA MET A 61 -7.45 12.68 13.98
C MET A 61 -8.63 13.01 14.91
N THR A 62 -9.19 14.21 14.78
CA THR A 62 -10.36 14.63 15.56
C THR A 62 -11.60 13.80 15.22
N LYS A 63 -11.80 13.50 13.94
CA LYS A 63 -12.95 12.73 13.47
C LYS A 63 -12.85 11.24 13.80
N TYR A 64 -11.64 10.68 13.82
CA TYR A 64 -11.36 9.27 14.06
C TYR A 64 -10.37 9.10 15.22
N PRO A 65 -10.75 9.40 16.46
CA PRO A 65 -9.81 9.45 17.59
C PRO A 65 -9.26 8.08 18.00
N ASN A 66 -9.81 6.99 17.46
CA ASN A 66 -9.48 5.63 17.85
C ASN A 66 -9.24 4.72 16.62
N GLY A 67 -8.55 3.59 16.84
CA GLY A 67 -8.32 2.56 15.84
C GLY A 67 -7.25 2.90 14.81
N GLY A 68 -7.25 2.20 13.68
CA GLY A 68 -6.24 2.31 12.63
C GLY A 68 -6.15 3.67 11.94
N ARG A 69 -7.17 4.52 12.11
CA ARG A 69 -7.23 5.87 11.53
C ARG A 69 -6.83 6.99 12.52
N ALA A 70 -6.52 6.65 13.77
CA ALA A 70 -6.28 7.62 14.84
C ALA A 70 -5.08 8.56 14.56
N SER A 71 -4.10 8.13 13.75
CA SER A 71 -3.00 8.99 13.33
C SER A 71 -3.40 10.12 12.38
N GLY A 72 -4.60 10.05 11.78
CA GLY A 72 -5.06 10.97 10.73
C GLY A 72 -4.25 10.91 9.42
N ALA A 73 -3.10 10.25 9.42
CA ALA A 73 -2.21 10.15 8.25
C ALA A 73 -2.76 9.13 7.25
N ILE A 74 -3.40 9.59 6.18
CA ILE A 74 -4.05 8.74 5.19
C ILE A 74 -3.09 7.79 4.47
N THR A 75 -1.79 8.09 4.45
CA THR A 75 -0.75 7.22 3.88
C THR A 75 -0.47 5.96 4.71
N ALA A 76 -0.91 5.95 5.98
CA ALA A 76 -0.75 4.82 6.90
C ALA A 76 -2.05 3.99 7.06
N TRP A 77 -3.18 4.44 6.52
CA TRP A 77 -4.44 3.74 6.66
C TRP A 77 -4.43 2.41 5.90
N THR A 78 -5.09 1.40 6.47
CA THR A 78 -5.19 0.04 5.92
C THR A 78 -6.58 -0.31 5.41
N ASP A 79 -7.48 0.67 5.38
CA ASP A 79 -8.89 0.54 5.00
C ASP A 79 -9.34 1.71 4.10
N LEU A 80 -8.47 2.09 3.16
CA LEU A 80 -8.70 3.19 2.22
C LEU A 80 -8.83 2.66 0.79
N PRO A 81 -10.04 2.26 0.34
CA PRO A 81 -10.25 1.73 -1.00
C PRO A 81 -9.91 2.76 -2.09
N ALA A 82 -9.34 2.31 -3.20
CA ALA A 82 -8.99 3.17 -4.34
C ALA A 82 -10.20 3.95 -4.90
N SER A 83 -11.37 3.32 -4.93
CA SER A 83 -12.63 3.97 -5.35
C SER A 83 -13.03 5.13 -4.44
N TYR A 84 -12.82 4.98 -3.12
CA TYR A 84 -13.09 6.04 -2.17
C TYR A 84 -12.13 7.21 -2.33
N VAL A 85 -10.83 6.95 -2.56
CA VAL A 85 -9.86 8.00 -2.88
C VAL A 85 -10.29 8.77 -4.12
N ALA A 86 -10.66 8.06 -5.20
CA ALA A 86 -11.11 8.68 -6.44
C ALA A 86 -12.36 9.54 -6.23
N PHE A 87 -13.32 9.05 -5.45
CA PHE A 87 -14.53 9.80 -5.11
C PHE A 87 -14.19 11.08 -4.36
N MET A 88 -13.37 11.00 -3.30
CA MET A 88 -13.00 12.15 -2.47
C MET A 88 -12.25 13.23 -3.27
N VAL A 89 -11.33 12.82 -4.13
CA VAL A 89 -10.56 13.75 -4.98
C VAL A 89 -11.49 14.48 -5.96
N ARG A 90 -12.50 13.82 -6.53
CA ARG A 90 -13.40 14.44 -7.50
C ARG A 90 -14.53 15.28 -6.89
N HIS A 91 -14.95 14.97 -5.68
CA HIS A 91 -16.10 15.64 -5.04
C HIS A 91 -15.71 16.55 -3.90
N GLY A 92 -14.54 16.34 -3.30
CA GLY A 92 -14.15 17.03 -2.07
C GLY A 92 -14.99 16.60 -0.87
N MET A 93 -14.69 17.17 0.29
CA MET A 93 -15.50 17.03 1.50
C MET A 93 -15.15 18.14 2.49
N SER A 94 -16.14 18.86 2.96
CA SER A 94 -15.95 19.95 3.92
C SER A 94 -14.94 20.99 3.39
N VAL A 95 -13.79 21.14 4.03
CA VAL A 95 -12.72 22.06 3.62
C VAL A 95 -11.80 21.47 2.54
N MET A 96 -11.87 20.19 2.24
CA MET A 96 -11.13 19.58 1.15
C MET A 96 -11.79 19.92 -0.20
N PRO A 97 -11.14 20.65 -1.09
CA PRO A 97 -11.72 21.01 -2.37
C PRO A 97 -11.80 19.82 -3.33
N PRO A 98 -12.73 19.83 -4.30
CA PRO A 98 -12.69 18.91 -5.43
C PRO A 98 -11.57 19.31 -6.39
N PHE A 99 -10.87 18.32 -6.96
CA PHE A 99 -9.85 18.52 -7.98
C PHE A 99 -10.39 18.21 -9.37
N ARG A 100 -10.21 19.14 -10.30
CA ARG A 100 -10.60 18.99 -11.71
C ARG A 100 -9.63 18.09 -12.46
N LYS A 101 -10.05 17.57 -13.61
CA LYS A 101 -9.19 16.73 -14.48
C LYS A 101 -7.99 17.50 -15.05
N THR A 102 -8.05 18.82 -15.06
CA THR A 102 -6.94 19.71 -15.46
C THR A 102 -5.88 19.87 -14.38
N GLU A 103 -6.22 19.57 -13.12
CA GLU A 103 -5.32 19.63 -11.97
C GLU A 103 -4.71 18.25 -11.69
N ILE A 104 -5.58 17.24 -11.54
CA ILE A 104 -5.21 15.84 -11.39
C ILE A 104 -5.90 15.06 -12.52
N SER A 105 -5.15 14.64 -13.53
CA SER A 105 -5.68 13.86 -14.65
C SER A 105 -6.30 12.54 -14.18
N ASN A 106 -7.03 11.84 -15.03
CA ASN A 106 -7.55 10.51 -14.66
C ASN A 106 -6.42 9.49 -14.45
N THR A 107 -5.33 9.59 -15.22
CA THR A 107 -4.14 8.74 -15.04
C THR A 107 -3.48 9.01 -13.71
N ASP A 108 -3.26 10.30 -13.36
CA ASP A 108 -2.69 10.69 -12.06
C ASP A 108 -3.58 10.26 -10.90
N LEU A 109 -4.91 10.40 -11.05
CA LEU A 109 -5.85 9.95 -10.03
C LEU A 109 -5.80 8.44 -9.81
N SER A 110 -5.68 7.65 -10.89
CA SER A 110 -5.53 6.21 -10.77
C SER A 110 -4.24 5.83 -10.05
N ALA A 111 -3.13 6.50 -10.38
CA ALA A 111 -1.85 6.29 -9.72
C ALA A 111 -1.89 6.70 -8.22
N LEU A 112 -2.50 7.85 -7.91
CA LEU A 112 -2.70 8.32 -6.54
C LEU A 112 -3.56 7.35 -5.72
N ALA A 113 -4.68 6.89 -6.30
CA ALA A 113 -5.56 5.94 -5.65
C ALA A 113 -4.83 4.62 -5.35
N ALA A 114 -4.06 4.08 -6.31
CA ALA A 114 -3.23 2.89 -6.10
C ALA A 114 -2.17 3.10 -5.01
N TYR A 115 -1.54 4.27 -4.96
CA TYR A 115 -0.57 4.61 -3.92
C TYR A 115 -1.21 4.66 -2.53
N LEU A 116 -2.33 5.33 -2.37
CA LEU A 116 -2.98 5.48 -1.07
C LEU A 116 -3.67 4.20 -0.59
N SER A 117 -4.17 3.36 -1.50
CA SER A 117 -4.79 2.08 -1.15
C SER A 117 -3.81 0.91 -1.01
N ARG A 118 -2.51 1.13 -1.15
CA ARG A 118 -1.49 0.05 -1.15
C ARG A 118 -1.45 -0.81 0.12
N ASN A 119 -1.90 -0.26 1.25
CA ASN A 119 -1.98 -0.96 2.52
C ASN A 119 -3.37 -1.57 2.79
N THR A 120 -4.34 -1.32 1.91
CA THR A 120 -5.70 -1.87 2.02
C THR A 120 -5.69 -3.27 1.42
N PRO A 121 -6.16 -4.30 2.14
CA PRO A 121 -6.30 -5.64 1.57
C PRO A 121 -7.14 -5.62 0.30
N ALA A 122 -6.80 -6.46 -0.67
CA ALA A 122 -7.69 -6.72 -1.80
C ALA A 122 -8.90 -7.55 -1.30
N ASP A 123 -10.09 -7.15 -1.70
CA ASP A 123 -11.32 -7.91 -1.45
C ASP A 123 -11.33 -9.22 -2.26
#